data_d60a1c6336c916017134da1edeb72530
#
_entry.id   d60a1c6336c916017134da1edeb72530
#
_cell.length_a   1.000
_cell.length_b   1.000
_cell.length_c   1.000
_cell.angle_alpha   90.00
_cell.angle_beta   90.00
_cell.angle_gamma   90.00
#
_symmetry.space_group_name_H-M   'P 1'
#
loop_
_entity.id
_entity.type
_entity.pdbx_description
1 polymer ?
#
loop_
_entity_poly.entity_id
_entity_poly.type
_entity_poly.pdbx_seq_one_letter_code
_entity_poly.pdbx_strand_id
1 'polypeptide(L)'
;MAYVRTVKTASGATAVQIVWSSRRGSRNIEHVGSAHDEAQVEALKAAAVQRIADGQGELDLGLDLTEIGSAPLEIIGSRAGYLWDGLCLVYEALGLDRAAGGDEVFRDLVLARIIEPTSKVDSLRVLAETGIDTVTYRTLTRRLPGYAKASFRAALSAACTGHAGLGPASLVLYDVTTLYFETDAGDGFRESGFSKERRLEPQITVGLLTDATGFPLAVRAFKGNEPETDTMLPVINASKQPTSCPM
;
A
#
# COMPACT_ATOMS: atom_id res chain seq x y z
N MET A 1 18.30 -9.90 -8.94
CA MET A 1 18.10 -11.25 -8.40
C MET A 1 18.28 -12.22 -9.56
N ALA A 2 19.06 -13.29 -9.39
CA ALA A 2 19.23 -14.29 -10.42
C ALA A 2 18.01 -15.22 -10.48
N TYR A 3 17.65 -15.69 -11.65
CA TYR A 3 16.53 -16.63 -11.82
C TYR A 3 16.77 -17.55 -13.03
N VAL A 4 16.12 -18.74 -13.00
CA VAL A 4 16.15 -19.71 -14.09
C VAL A 4 14.99 -19.44 -15.04
N ARG A 5 15.25 -19.47 -16.35
CA ARG A 5 14.23 -19.43 -17.40
C ARG A 5 14.42 -20.54 -18.42
N THR A 6 13.34 -20.92 -19.06
CA THR A 6 13.35 -21.86 -20.18
C THR A 6 12.94 -21.15 -21.48
N VAL A 7 13.57 -21.50 -22.59
CA VAL A 7 13.28 -20.93 -23.92
C VAL A 7 13.22 -22.05 -24.93
N LYS A 8 12.17 -22.13 -25.76
CA LYS A 8 12.14 -23.08 -26.89
C LYS A 8 13.07 -22.61 -28.00
N THR A 9 13.92 -23.51 -28.48
CA THR A 9 14.84 -23.25 -29.58
C THR A 9 14.18 -23.58 -30.94
N ALA A 10 14.75 -23.08 -32.02
CA ALA A 10 14.27 -23.37 -33.37
C ALA A 10 14.32 -24.87 -33.74
N SER A 11 15.17 -25.65 -33.08
CA SER A 11 15.28 -27.10 -33.24
C SER A 11 14.23 -27.90 -32.44
N GLY A 12 13.31 -27.20 -31.72
CA GLY A 12 12.31 -27.86 -30.87
C GLY A 12 12.81 -28.28 -29.49
N ALA A 13 14.09 -28.11 -29.18
CA ALA A 13 14.64 -28.34 -27.85
C ALA A 13 14.23 -27.22 -26.89
N THR A 14 14.22 -27.51 -25.58
CA THR A 14 14.05 -26.53 -24.53
C THR A 14 15.41 -26.18 -23.93
N ALA A 15 15.84 -24.93 -24.09
CA ALA A 15 17.05 -24.39 -23.48
C ALA A 15 16.77 -23.88 -22.06
N VAL A 16 17.63 -24.23 -21.10
CA VAL A 16 17.62 -23.73 -19.73
C VAL A 16 18.73 -22.69 -19.57
N GLN A 17 18.38 -21.52 -19.03
CA GLN A 17 19.27 -20.38 -18.89
C GLN A 17 19.15 -19.77 -17.51
N ILE A 18 20.26 -19.29 -16.96
CA ILE A 18 20.30 -18.44 -15.76
C ILE A 18 20.39 -17.00 -16.19
N VAL A 19 19.52 -16.14 -15.65
CA VAL A 19 19.56 -14.69 -15.84
C VAL A 19 20.09 -14.07 -14.55
N TRP A 20 21.34 -13.59 -14.58
CA TRP A 20 22.04 -13.02 -13.40
C TRP A 20 21.63 -11.59 -13.11
N SER A 21 21.29 -10.80 -14.13
CA SER A 21 20.78 -9.43 -13.95
C SER A 21 19.82 -9.05 -15.06
N SER A 22 18.86 -8.17 -14.73
CA SER A 22 17.86 -7.63 -15.67
C SER A 22 17.84 -6.11 -15.69
N ARG A 23 18.99 -5.42 -15.46
CA ARG A 23 19.04 -3.93 -15.59
C ARG A 23 18.92 -3.53 -17.06
N ARG A 24 18.21 -2.44 -17.34
CA ARG A 24 18.03 -1.86 -18.69
C ARG A 24 19.39 -1.78 -19.43
N GLY A 25 19.51 -2.54 -20.51
CA GLY A 25 20.66 -2.51 -21.42
C GLY A 25 21.69 -3.62 -21.28
N SER A 26 21.74 -4.38 -20.17
CA SER A 26 22.69 -5.49 -20.03
C SER A 26 22.01 -6.67 -19.34
N ARG A 27 21.79 -7.74 -20.13
CA ARG A 27 21.34 -9.04 -19.59
C ARG A 27 22.55 -9.95 -19.57
N ASN A 28 23.04 -10.27 -18.38
CA ASN A 28 24.02 -11.34 -18.24
C ASN A 28 23.24 -12.68 -18.17
N ILE A 29 23.27 -13.44 -19.27
CA ILE A 29 22.54 -14.69 -19.42
C ILE A 29 23.55 -15.81 -19.64
N GLU A 30 23.51 -16.80 -18.75
CA GLU A 30 24.30 -18.01 -18.84
C GLU A 30 23.43 -19.13 -19.40
N HIS A 31 23.91 -19.82 -20.44
CA HIS A 31 23.25 -21.00 -20.99
C HIS A 31 23.71 -22.26 -20.25
N VAL A 32 22.80 -22.96 -19.59
CA VAL A 32 23.09 -24.16 -18.81
C VAL A 32 23.09 -25.41 -19.71
N GLY A 33 22.15 -25.49 -20.63
CA GLY A 33 22.00 -26.59 -21.58
C GLY A 33 20.67 -26.56 -22.31
N SER A 34 20.50 -27.48 -23.24
CA SER A 34 19.25 -27.69 -23.99
C SER A 34 18.93 -29.18 -24.10
N ALA A 35 17.66 -29.53 -23.97
CA ALA A 35 17.20 -30.91 -24.08
C ALA A 35 15.85 -31.00 -24.80
N HIS A 36 15.57 -32.17 -25.40
CA HIS A 36 14.29 -32.47 -26.03
C HIS A 36 13.35 -33.25 -25.11
N ASP A 37 13.91 -33.92 -24.10
CA ASP A 37 13.19 -34.72 -23.12
C ASP A 37 12.92 -33.93 -21.85
N GLU A 38 11.71 -34.04 -21.30
CA GLU A 38 11.26 -33.28 -20.12
C GLU A 38 12.07 -33.63 -18.87
N ALA A 39 12.46 -34.91 -18.70
CA ALA A 39 13.28 -35.35 -17.58
C ALA A 39 14.68 -34.69 -17.61
N GLN A 40 15.27 -34.55 -18.79
CA GLN A 40 16.55 -33.86 -18.97
C GLN A 40 16.42 -32.34 -18.75
N VAL A 41 15.30 -31.73 -19.14
CA VAL A 41 15.03 -30.33 -18.88
C VAL A 41 14.93 -30.07 -17.37
N GLU A 42 14.26 -30.95 -16.62
CA GLU A 42 14.18 -30.84 -15.17
C GLU A 42 15.55 -31.02 -14.49
N ALA A 43 16.38 -31.93 -14.97
CA ALA A 43 17.75 -32.09 -14.50
C ALA A 43 18.60 -30.84 -14.76
N LEU A 44 18.45 -30.19 -15.91
CA LEU A 44 19.14 -28.95 -16.23
C LEU A 44 18.62 -27.76 -15.38
N LYS A 45 17.33 -27.72 -15.07
CA LYS A 45 16.77 -26.71 -14.12
C LYS A 45 17.33 -26.89 -12.72
N ALA A 46 17.40 -28.11 -12.22
CA ALA A 46 17.99 -28.44 -10.93
C ALA A 46 19.47 -27.98 -10.85
N ALA A 47 20.25 -28.30 -11.89
CA ALA A 47 21.64 -27.86 -12.01
C ALA A 47 21.76 -26.30 -12.05
N ALA A 48 20.83 -25.62 -12.73
CA ALA A 48 20.80 -24.17 -12.79
C ALA A 48 20.50 -23.54 -11.42
N VAL A 49 19.56 -24.11 -10.68
CA VAL A 49 19.22 -23.67 -9.31
C VAL A 49 20.42 -23.86 -8.39
N GLN A 50 21.10 -25.00 -8.47
CA GLN A 50 22.29 -25.28 -7.67
C GLN A 50 23.42 -24.28 -7.98
N ARG A 51 23.68 -23.94 -9.25
CA ARG A 51 24.66 -22.91 -9.62
C ARG A 51 24.33 -21.51 -9.09
N ILE A 52 23.05 -21.15 -9.02
CA ILE A 52 22.61 -19.90 -8.40
C ILE A 52 22.90 -19.94 -6.89
N ALA A 53 22.64 -21.07 -6.22
CA ALA A 53 22.91 -21.27 -4.80
C ALA A 53 24.40 -21.21 -4.48
N ASP A 54 25.26 -21.88 -5.28
CA ASP A 54 26.71 -21.87 -5.12
C ASP A 54 27.32 -20.47 -5.27
N GLY A 55 26.66 -19.57 -6.00
CA GLY A 55 27.07 -18.16 -6.16
C GLY A 55 26.56 -17.21 -5.05
N GLN A 56 25.68 -17.69 -4.18
CA GLN A 56 25.25 -16.99 -2.98
C GLN A 56 26.02 -17.59 -1.79
N GLY A 57 26.87 -16.78 -1.15
CA GLY A 57 27.58 -17.24 0.04
C GLY A 57 26.59 -17.86 1.05
N GLU A 58 26.88 -19.06 1.52
CA GLU A 58 26.08 -19.73 2.53
C GLU A 58 26.12 -18.88 3.82
N LEU A 59 24.96 -18.53 4.32
CA LEU A 59 24.84 -17.87 5.62
C LEU A 59 25.05 -18.99 6.68
N ASP A 60 26.23 -19.04 7.28
CA ASP A 60 26.48 -19.93 8.42
C ASP A 60 25.64 -19.47 9.60
N LEU A 61 24.52 -20.14 9.82
CA LEU A 61 23.65 -19.90 10.96
C LEU A 61 24.09 -20.69 12.21
N GLY A 62 25.25 -21.38 12.17
CA GLY A 62 25.73 -22.22 13.26
C GLY A 62 24.86 -23.47 13.52
N LEU A 63 24.02 -23.84 12.55
CA LEU A 63 23.19 -25.04 12.61
C LEU A 63 23.97 -26.21 12.02
N ASP A 64 24.46 -27.11 12.88
CA ASP A 64 25.11 -28.33 12.46
C ASP A 64 24.07 -29.31 11.91
N LEU A 65 23.77 -29.22 10.60
CA LEU A 65 22.75 -30.04 9.93
C LEU A 65 23.11 -31.51 9.78
N THR A 66 24.36 -31.90 10.20
CA THR A 66 24.81 -33.29 10.11
C THR A 66 24.25 -34.19 11.22
N GLU A 67 23.76 -33.61 12.33
CA GLU A 67 23.18 -34.39 13.42
C GLU A 67 21.67 -34.54 13.37
N ILE A 68 20.98 -33.75 12.53
CA ILE A 68 19.54 -33.84 12.39
C ILE A 68 19.24 -34.47 11.03
N GLY A 69 18.99 -35.77 11.00
CA GLY A 69 18.57 -36.53 9.82
C GLY A 69 17.21 -36.09 9.25
N SER A 70 16.98 -34.79 9.16
CA SER A 70 15.79 -34.17 8.64
C SER A 70 16.06 -33.58 7.26
N ALA A 71 15.12 -33.78 6.33
CA ALA A 71 15.09 -33.09 5.05
C ALA A 71 15.23 -31.58 5.27
N PRO A 72 15.86 -30.84 4.33
CA PRO A 72 15.96 -29.39 4.43
C PRO A 72 14.57 -28.80 4.65
N LEU A 73 14.50 -27.80 5.56
CA LEU A 73 13.23 -27.13 5.87
C LEU A 73 12.67 -26.50 4.61
N GLU A 74 11.43 -26.84 4.30
CA GLU A 74 10.70 -26.26 3.16
C GLU A 74 10.25 -24.85 3.52
N ILE A 75 10.51 -23.87 2.63
CA ILE A 75 9.94 -22.52 2.76
C ILE A 75 8.48 -22.58 2.33
N ILE A 76 7.57 -22.63 3.30
CA ILE A 76 6.12 -22.70 3.06
C ILE A 76 5.46 -21.34 2.78
N GLY A 77 6.19 -20.23 2.94
CA GLY A 77 5.66 -18.89 2.68
C GLY A 77 6.70 -17.80 2.87
N SER A 78 6.42 -16.66 2.30
CA SER A 78 7.19 -15.43 2.45
C SER A 78 6.22 -14.25 2.67
N ARG A 79 6.57 -13.34 3.57
CA ARG A 79 5.75 -12.17 3.88
C ARG A 79 6.61 -10.92 4.08
N ALA A 80 6.05 -9.74 3.79
CA ALA A 80 6.73 -8.46 3.94
C ALA A 80 6.60 -7.89 5.37
N GLY A 81 6.93 -8.68 6.41
CA GLY A 81 6.74 -8.32 7.81
C GLY A 81 7.45 -7.02 8.22
N TYR A 82 8.70 -6.83 7.82
CA TYR A 82 9.46 -5.60 8.16
C TYR A 82 8.84 -4.33 7.57
N LEU A 83 8.26 -4.40 6.37
CA LEU A 83 7.54 -3.26 5.79
C LEU A 83 6.32 -2.93 6.65
N TRP A 84 5.56 -3.94 7.03
CA TRP A 84 4.39 -3.79 7.89
C TRP A 84 4.75 -3.17 9.24
N ASP A 85 5.75 -3.73 9.92
CA ASP A 85 6.20 -3.24 11.23
C ASP A 85 6.68 -1.78 11.15
N GLY A 86 7.45 -1.43 10.12
CA GLY A 86 7.90 -0.05 9.89
C GLY A 86 6.74 0.93 9.69
N LEU A 87 5.70 0.54 8.92
CA LEU A 87 4.51 1.35 8.73
C LEU A 87 3.68 1.50 10.01
N CYS A 88 3.58 0.44 10.82
CA CYS A 88 2.93 0.50 12.14
C CYS A 88 3.63 1.51 13.06
N LEU A 89 4.96 1.48 13.12
CA LEU A 89 5.73 2.44 13.91
C LEU A 89 5.47 3.89 13.49
N VAL A 90 5.42 4.17 12.19
CA VAL A 90 5.08 5.52 11.69
C VAL A 90 3.64 5.90 12.04
N TYR A 91 2.70 4.98 11.88
CA TYR A 91 1.28 5.20 12.23
C TYR A 91 1.12 5.60 13.71
N GLU A 92 1.81 4.90 14.61
CA GLU A 92 1.84 5.18 16.04
C GLU A 92 2.54 6.50 16.37
N ALA A 93 3.71 6.77 15.74
CA ALA A 93 4.46 8.01 15.92
C ALA A 93 3.66 9.26 15.54
N LEU A 94 2.77 9.14 14.53
CA LEU A 94 1.82 10.19 14.15
C LEU A 94 0.66 10.34 15.14
N GLY A 95 0.53 9.47 16.14
CA GLY A 95 -0.57 9.46 17.09
C GLY A 95 -1.90 8.97 16.51
N LEU A 96 -1.89 8.37 15.32
CA LEU A 96 -3.09 7.93 14.61
C LEU A 96 -3.75 6.73 15.30
N ASP A 97 -2.99 5.89 15.98
CA ASP A 97 -3.52 4.78 16.78
C ASP A 97 -4.48 5.28 17.86
N ARG A 98 -4.04 6.25 18.67
CA ARG A 98 -4.87 6.86 19.72
C ARG A 98 -6.05 7.64 19.13
N ALA A 99 -5.83 8.36 18.03
CA ALA A 99 -6.87 9.12 17.36
C ALA A 99 -7.96 8.24 16.77
N ALA A 100 -7.61 7.06 16.28
CA ALA A 100 -8.54 6.05 15.79
C ALA A 100 -9.19 5.21 16.92
N GLY A 101 -8.80 5.42 18.19
CA GLY A 101 -9.30 4.67 19.33
C GLY A 101 -8.82 3.22 19.36
N GLY A 102 -7.61 2.93 18.85
CA GLY A 102 -7.05 1.58 18.75
C GLY A 102 -7.80 0.70 17.72
N ASP A 103 -8.47 1.30 16.72
CA ASP A 103 -9.19 0.53 15.69
C ASP A 103 -8.20 -0.09 14.69
N GLU A 104 -7.86 -1.36 14.90
CA GLU A 104 -6.95 -2.12 14.05
C GLU A 104 -7.47 -2.23 12.60
N VAL A 105 -8.79 -2.34 12.39
CA VAL A 105 -9.36 -2.43 11.04
C VAL A 105 -9.12 -1.15 10.25
N PHE A 106 -9.20 0.00 10.92
CA PHE A 106 -8.87 1.28 10.29
C PHE A 106 -7.38 1.35 9.96
N ARG A 107 -6.49 1.04 10.92
CA ARG A 107 -5.04 0.99 10.70
C ARG A 107 -4.71 0.11 9.51
N ASP A 108 -5.22 -1.12 9.51
CA ASP A 108 -4.93 -2.12 8.49
C ASP A 108 -5.38 -1.66 7.10
N LEU A 109 -6.54 -1.02 6.98
CA LEU A 109 -7.01 -0.42 5.72
C LEU A 109 -6.10 0.71 5.23
N VAL A 110 -5.64 1.56 6.13
CA VAL A 110 -4.73 2.67 5.80
C VAL A 110 -3.40 2.11 5.30
N LEU A 111 -2.80 1.19 6.07
CA LEU A 111 -1.49 0.61 5.73
C LEU A 111 -1.54 -0.23 4.45
N ALA A 112 -2.58 -1.03 4.26
CA ALA A 112 -2.76 -1.78 3.01
C ALA A 112 -2.78 -0.86 1.79
N ARG A 113 -3.40 0.33 1.87
CA ARG A 113 -3.47 1.29 0.77
C ARG A 113 -2.18 2.07 0.55
N ILE A 114 -1.31 2.15 1.54
CA ILE A 114 0.05 2.69 1.38
C ILE A 114 0.93 1.67 0.67
N ILE A 115 0.80 0.38 1.00
CA ILE A 115 1.55 -0.71 0.37
C ILE A 115 1.11 -0.87 -1.10
N GLU A 116 -0.20 -0.96 -1.33
CA GLU A 116 -0.79 -1.08 -2.67
C GLU A 116 -2.10 -0.29 -2.75
N PRO A 117 -2.16 0.83 -3.51
CA PRO A 117 -3.38 1.59 -3.72
C PRO A 117 -4.41 0.76 -4.51
N THR A 118 -5.37 0.17 -3.81
CA THR A 118 -6.31 -0.78 -4.39
C THR A 118 -7.71 -0.66 -3.79
N SER A 119 -8.65 -1.52 -4.23
CA SER A 119 -10.02 -1.53 -3.73
C SER A 119 -10.12 -2.02 -2.29
N LYS A 120 -11.27 -1.79 -1.64
CA LYS A 120 -11.54 -2.32 -0.28
C LYS A 120 -11.46 -3.84 -0.19
N VAL A 121 -11.84 -4.55 -1.26
CA VAL A 121 -11.78 -6.01 -1.33
C VAL A 121 -10.34 -6.46 -1.45
N ASP A 122 -9.60 -5.87 -2.38
CA ASP A 122 -8.19 -6.21 -2.60
C ASP A 122 -7.29 -5.83 -1.41
N SER A 123 -7.67 -4.83 -0.60
CA SER A 123 -6.93 -4.53 0.63
C SER A 123 -6.83 -5.74 1.56
N LEU A 124 -7.83 -6.64 1.55
CA LEU A 124 -7.78 -7.89 2.32
C LEU A 124 -6.72 -8.86 1.78
N ARG A 125 -6.55 -8.92 0.46
CA ARG A 125 -5.47 -9.69 -0.17
C ARG A 125 -4.09 -9.13 0.22
N VAL A 126 -3.91 -7.82 0.11
CA VAL A 126 -2.65 -7.14 0.46
C VAL A 126 -2.26 -7.42 1.92
N LEU A 127 -3.23 -7.36 2.84
CA LEU A 127 -3.01 -7.70 4.26
C LEU A 127 -2.59 -9.17 4.43
N ALA A 128 -3.27 -10.10 3.77
CA ALA A 128 -2.91 -11.52 3.83
C ALA A 128 -1.48 -11.77 3.30
N GLU A 129 -1.06 -11.10 2.22
CA GLU A 129 0.30 -11.18 1.67
C GLU A 129 1.37 -10.60 2.61
N THR A 130 1.00 -9.64 3.47
CA THR A 130 1.88 -9.13 4.54
C THR A 130 1.86 -10.01 5.78
N GLY A 131 1.01 -11.04 5.80
CA GLY A 131 0.89 -12.00 6.90
C GLY A 131 0.02 -11.49 8.05
N ILE A 132 -0.89 -10.57 7.78
CA ILE A 132 -1.85 -10.03 8.74
C ILE A 132 -3.17 -10.77 8.62
N ASP A 133 -3.68 -11.25 9.76
CA ASP A 133 -5.00 -11.87 9.83
C ASP A 133 -6.08 -10.82 9.56
N THR A 134 -6.83 -11.02 8.48
CA THR A 134 -7.80 -10.05 8.03
C THR A 134 -9.19 -10.28 8.59
N VAL A 135 -9.91 -9.21 8.84
CA VAL A 135 -11.35 -9.29 9.08
C VAL A 135 -12.10 -9.63 7.80
N THR A 136 -13.33 -10.16 7.93
CA THR A 136 -14.17 -10.42 6.76
C THR A 136 -14.57 -9.10 6.07
N TYR A 137 -14.80 -9.15 4.75
CA TYR A 137 -15.29 -8.01 3.97
C TYR A 137 -16.58 -7.40 4.58
N ARG A 138 -17.47 -8.23 5.10
CA ARG A 138 -18.68 -7.77 5.79
C ARG A 138 -18.38 -6.93 7.03
N THR A 139 -17.40 -7.34 7.82
CA THR A 139 -16.95 -6.58 9.01
C THR A 139 -16.36 -5.24 8.61
N LEU A 140 -15.49 -5.24 7.60
CA LEU A 140 -14.89 -4.04 7.04
C LEU A 140 -15.97 -3.05 6.57
N THR A 141 -16.91 -3.50 5.73
CA THR A 141 -17.97 -2.63 5.18
C THR A 141 -18.84 -2.04 6.29
N ARG A 142 -19.13 -2.80 7.36
CA ARG A 142 -19.90 -2.33 8.51
C ARG A 142 -19.17 -1.23 9.29
N ARG A 143 -17.84 -1.21 9.30
CA ARG A 143 -17.02 -0.21 10.01
C ARG A 143 -16.90 1.11 9.25
N LEU A 144 -16.91 1.11 7.92
CA LEU A 144 -16.70 2.30 7.08
C LEU A 144 -17.57 3.51 7.45
N PRO A 145 -18.88 3.39 7.74
CA PRO A 145 -19.69 4.56 8.15
C PRO A 145 -19.18 5.22 9.43
N GLY A 146 -18.53 4.47 10.32
CA GLY A 146 -17.88 4.99 11.52
C GLY A 146 -16.74 5.96 11.20
N TYR A 147 -15.93 5.62 10.23
CA TYR A 147 -14.78 6.42 9.79
C TYR A 147 -15.21 7.70 9.04
N ALA A 148 -16.40 7.72 8.49
CA ALA A 148 -16.99 8.91 7.87
C ALA A 148 -17.53 9.93 8.88
N LYS A 149 -17.67 9.59 10.16
CA LYS A 149 -18.17 10.51 11.20
C LYS A 149 -17.26 11.70 11.38
N ALA A 150 -17.86 12.89 11.58
CA ALA A 150 -17.11 14.12 11.77
C ALA A 150 -16.17 14.05 12.98
N SER A 151 -16.61 13.42 14.10
CA SER A 151 -15.79 13.25 15.31
C SER A 151 -14.55 12.38 15.05
N PHE A 152 -14.67 11.29 14.29
CA PHE A 152 -13.54 10.43 13.95
C PHE A 152 -12.51 11.18 13.09
N ARG A 153 -12.96 11.88 12.06
CA ARG A 153 -12.08 12.70 11.22
C ARG A 153 -11.43 13.85 11.97
N ALA A 154 -12.17 14.47 12.89
CA ALA A 154 -11.62 15.54 13.75
C ALA A 154 -10.49 15.01 14.66
N ALA A 155 -10.65 13.80 15.22
CA ALA A 155 -9.61 13.18 16.05
C ALA A 155 -8.32 12.90 15.23
N LEU A 156 -8.45 12.39 14.02
CA LEU A 156 -7.29 12.18 13.11
C LEU A 156 -6.63 13.51 12.74
N SER A 157 -7.42 14.54 12.40
CA SER A 157 -6.91 15.88 12.07
C SER A 157 -6.18 16.50 13.25
N ALA A 158 -6.70 16.33 14.48
CA ALA A 158 -6.04 16.82 15.69
C ALA A 158 -4.68 16.11 15.92
N ALA A 159 -4.59 14.80 15.68
CA ALA A 159 -3.32 14.06 15.78
C ALA A 159 -2.30 14.60 14.76
N CYS A 160 -2.69 14.76 13.50
CA CYS A 160 -1.82 15.31 12.45
C CYS A 160 -1.36 16.74 12.78
N THR A 161 -2.28 17.60 13.24
CA THR A 161 -1.95 18.98 13.65
C THR A 161 -1.01 19.01 14.87
N GLY A 162 -1.23 18.12 15.84
CA GLY A 162 -0.36 17.95 16.99
C GLY A 162 1.04 17.49 16.61
N HIS A 163 1.15 16.54 15.66
CA HIS A 163 2.44 16.06 15.14
C HIS A 163 3.19 17.18 14.38
N ALA A 164 2.49 17.97 13.58
CA ALA A 164 3.08 19.09 12.83
C ALA A 164 3.61 20.22 13.74
N GLY A 165 3.17 20.30 15.00
CA GLY A 165 3.67 21.28 15.97
C GLY A 165 3.41 22.73 15.55
N LEU A 166 2.26 23.01 14.90
CA LEU A 166 1.96 24.32 14.34
C LEU A 166 1.84 25.41 15.42
N GLY A 167 2.55 26.50 15.22
CA GLY A 167 2.45 27.72 16.03
C GLY A 167 1.41 28.72 15.47
N PRO A 168 1.12 29.79 16.22
CA PRO A 168 0.10 30.81 15.83
C PRO A 168 0.38 31.48 14.48
N ALA A 169 1.64 31.52 14.04
CA ALA A 169 2.08 32.16 12.78
C ALA A 169 2.46 31.15 11.69
N SER A 170 2.06 29.89 11.84
CA SER A 170 2.38 28.86 10.85
C SER A 170 1.62 29.09 9.55
N LEU A 171 2.33 28.94 8.42
CA LEU A 171 1.73 28.93 7.10
C LEU A 171 1.02 27.58 6.89
N VAL A 172 -0.22 27.63 6.45
CA VAL A 172 -0.96 26.45 5.99
C VAL A 172 -1.38 26.66 4.53
N LEU A 173 -1.36 25.57 3.76
CA LEU A 173 -1.75 25.55 2.36
C LEU A 173 -3.06 24.78 2.22
N TYR A 174 -3.95 25.29 1.38
CA TYR A 174 -5.21 24.62 1.06
C TYR A 174 -5.29 24.34 -0.42
N ASP A 175 -5.50 23.08 -0.78
CA ASP A 175 -5.67 22.63 -2.15
C ASP A 175 -6.99 21.86 -2.31
N VAL A 176 -7.53 21.94 -3.53
CA VAL A 176 -8.80 21.30 -3.88
C VAL A 176 -8.62 20.43 -5.11
N THR A 177 -9.08 19.19 -5.02
CA THR A 177 -9.12 18.26 -6.14
C THR A 177 -10.54 17.73 -6.36
N THR A 178 -10.83 17.33 -7.58
CA THR A 178 -12.13 16.77 -7.98
C THR A 178 -11.98 15.30 -8.29
N LEU A 179 -12.83 14.47 -7.71
CA LEU A 179 -12.93 13.04 -8.00
C LEU A 179 -14.23 12.77 -8.76
N TYR A 180 -14.11 12.16 -9.94
CA TYR A 180 -15.23 11.79 -10.81
C TYR A 180 -15.67 10.36 -10.57
N PHE A 181 -16.95 10.12 -10.80
CA PHE A 181 -17.57 8.80 -10.68
C PHE A 181 -18.24 8.42 -11.99
N GLU A 182 -17.94 7.26 -12.51
CA GLU A 182 -18.58 6.68 -13.70
C GLU A 182 -19.97 6.16 -13.33
N THR A 183 -20.89 7.09 -13.04
CA THR A 183 -22.31 6.82 -12.72
C THR A 183 -23.18 7.76 -13.52
N ASP A 184 -24.37 7.28 -13.95
CA ASP A 184 -25.27 8.04 -14.82
C ASP A 184 -25.99 9.19 -14.11
N ALA A 185 -26.10 9.15 -12.78
CA ALA A 185 -26.84 10.14 -11.99
C ALA A 185 -26.13 10.47 -10.67
N GLY A 186 -26.35 11.70 -10.20
CA GLY A 186 -25.97 12.14 -8.86
C GLY A 186 -26.82 11.49 -7.76
N ASP A 187 -26.34 11.57 -6.52
CA ASP A 187 -27.02 11.01 -5.35
C ASP A 187 -27.22 12.03 -4.21
N GLY A 188 -27.13 13.32 -4.54
CA GLY A 188 -27.24 14.41 -3.57
C GLY A 188 -25.93 14.81 -2.91
N PHE A 189 -24.88 14.01 -3.08
CA PHE A 189 -23.51 14.31 -2.66
C PHE A 189 -22.54 14.26 -3.85
N ARG A 190 -22.60 13.19 -4.65
CA ARG A 190 -21.96 13.12 -5.95
C ARG A 190 -22.85 13.84 -6.94
N GLU A 191 -22.47 15.03 -7.35
CA GLU A 191 -23.25 15.87 -8.24
C GLU A 191 -22.39 16.37 -9.39
N SER A 192 -23.00 16.58 -10.57
CA SER A 192 -22.31 17.26 -11.66
C SER A 192 -22.04 18.70 -11.25
N GLY A 193 -20.82 19.16 -11.41
CA GLY A 193 -20.39 20.49 -11.02
C GLY A 193 -19.41 21.10 -12.00
N PHE A 194 -19.00 22.33 -11.73
CA PHE A 194 -17.96 22.97 -12.53
C PHE A 194 -16.62 22.27 -12.28
N SER A 195 -16.03 21.74 -13.35
CA SER A 195 -14.68 21.19 -13.31
C SER A 195 -13.80 21.84 -14.36
N LYS A 196 -12.51 21.94 -14.10
CA LYS A 196 -11.50 22.44 -15.06
C LYS A 196 -11.50 21.60 -16.36
N GLU A 197 -11.82 20.31 -16.23
CA GLU A 197 -11.88 19.35 -17.35
C GLU A 197 -13.22 19.33 -18.07
N ARG A 198 -14.21 20.11 -17.62
CA ARG A 198 -15.57 20.19 -18.19
C ARG A 198 -16.27 18.84 -18.33
N ARG A 199 -16.06 17.95 -17.38
CA ARG A 199 -16.73 16.66 -17.34
C ARG A 199 -18.17 16.80 -16.84
N LEU A 200 -19.04 15.94 -17.34
CA LEU A 200 -20.47 15.92 -16.99
C LEU A 200 -20.78 14.86 -15.92
N GLU A 201 -19.86 13.95 -15.68
CA GLU A 201 -20.01 12.87 -14.71
C GLU A 201 -20.17 13.43 -13.29
N PRO A 202 -20.96 12.77 -12.43
CA PRO A 202 -21.06 13.10 -11.03
C PRO A 202 -19.67 13.10 -10.37
N GLN A 203 -19.40 14.11 -9.55
CA GLN A 203 -18.13 14.34 -8.91
C GLN A 203 -18.30 14.66 -7.42
N ILE A 204 -17.21 14.58 -6.68
CA ILE A 204 -17.08 15.21 -5.35
C ILE A 204 -15.86 16.11 -5.36
N THR A 205 -15.90 17.13 -4.53
CA THR A 205 -14.76 18.00 -4.28
C THR A 205 -14.07 17.58 -2.99
N VAL A 206 -12.76 17.42 -3.02
CA VAL A 206 -11.94 17.06 -1.85
C VAL A 206 -10.97 18.19 -1.56
N GLY A 207 -11.12 18.83 -0.39
CA GLY A 207 -10.20 19.83 0.10
C GLY A 207 -9.16 19.21 1.04
N LEU A 208 -7.90 19.52 0.82
CA LEU A 208 -6.76 19.11 1.62
C LEU A 208 -6.09 20.34 2.23
N LEU A 209 -5.93 20.34 3.56
CA LEU A 209 -5.15 21.33 4.29
C LEU A 209 -3.80 20.71 4.68
N THR A 210 -2.71 21.38 4.36
CA THR A 210 -1.35 20.95 4.72
C THR A 210 -0.61 22.07 5.46
N ASP A 211 0.50 21.71 6.10
CA ASP A 211 1.49 22.68 6.55
C ASP A 211 2.37 23.17 5.39
N ALA A 212 3.33 24.03 5.69
CA ALA A 212 4.26 24.59 4.70
C ALA A 212 5.18 23.54 4.04
N THR A 213 5.34 22.38 4.66
CA THR A 213 6.16 21.26 4.14
C THR A 213 5.35 20.30 3.27
N GLY A 214 4.02 20.45 3.23
CA GLY A 214 3.09 19.57 2.55
C GLY A 214 2.54 18.44 3.43
N PHE A 215 2.84 18.45 4.75
CA PHE A 215 2.29 17.44 5.66
C PHE A 215 0.79 17.65 5.85
N PRO A 216 -0.06 16.60 5.68
CA PRO A 216 -1.51 16.72 5.72
C PRO A 216 -2.02 16.97 7.15
N LEU A 217 -2.85 17.98 7.31
CA LEU A 217 -3.48 18.38 8.58
C LEU A 217 -4.94 17.98 8.64
N ALA A 218 -5.67 18.19 7.55
CA ALA A 218 -7.08 17.87 7.46
C ALA A 218 -7.51 17.57 6.02
N VAL A 219 -8.46 16.67 5.87
CA VAL A 219 -9.10 16.38 4.58
C VAL A 219 -10.61 16.43 4.75
N ARG A 220 -11.32 17.02 3.77
CA ARG A 220 -12.78 17.08 3.73
C ARG A 220 -13.29 16.80 2.32
N ALA A 221 -14.42 16.10 2.25
CA ALA A 221 -15.17 15.94 1.02
C ALA A 221 -16.41 16.85 1.04
N PHE A 222 -16.71 17.45 -0.09
CA PHE A 222 -17.82 18.36 -0.34
C PHE A 222 -18.63 17.88 -1.54
N LYS A 223 -19.86 18.37 -1.67
CA LYS A 223 -20.70 18.08 -2.83
C LYS A 223 -20.01 18.52 -4.12
N GLY A 224 -20.19 17.77 -5.17
CA GLY A 224 -19.55 18.05 -6.45
C GLY A 224 -19.93 19.39 -7.09
N ASN A 225 -21.10 19.94 -6.76
CA ASN A 225 -21.59 21.23 -7.23
C ASN A 225 -21.34 22.41 -6.27
N GLU A 226 -20.60 22.16 -5.16
CA GLU A 226 -20.26 23.21 -4.21
C GLU A 226 -19.10 24.06 -4.73
N PRO A 227 -19.20 25.41 -4.72
CA PRO A 227 -18.10 26.28 -5.15
C PRO A 227 -16.84 26.08 -4.30
N GLU A 228 -15.68 26.12 -4.93
CA GLU A 228 -14.37 25.95 -4.27
C GLU A 228 -14.16 26.96 -3.14
N THR A 229 -14.60 28.21 -3.33
CA THR A 229 -14.52 29.28 -2.32
C THR A 229 -15.24 28.94 -1.02
N ASP A 230 -16.32 28.17 -1.11
CA ASP A 230 -17.15 27.82 0.05
C ASP A 230 -16.58 26.62 0.84
N THR A 231 -15.64 25.90 0.24
CA THR A 231 -15.00 24.72 0.86
C THR A 231 -13.86 25.08 1.83
N MET A 232 -13.19 26.21 1.63
CA MET A 232 -11.97 26.58 2.35
C MET A 232 -12.24 26.90 3.83
N LEU A 233 -13.18 27.80 4.12
CA LEU A 233 -13.46 28.25 5.49
C LEU A 233 -13.90 27.12 6.44
N PRO A 234 -14.77 26.17 6.05
CA PRO A 234 -15.11 25.03 6.88
C PRO A 234 -13.92 24.14 7.25
N VAL A 235 -12.92 24.00 6.36
CA VAL A 235 -11.72 23.19 6.63
C VAL A 235 -10.81 23.92 7.62
N ILE A 236 -10.55 25.20 7.40
CA ILE A 236 -9.72 26.02 8.29
C ILE A 236 -10.34 26.12 9.70
N ASN A 237 -11.65 26.34 9.78
CA ASN A 237 -12.33 26.44 11.08
C ASN A 237 -12.34 25.10 11.84
N ALA A 238 -12.45 23.98 11.14
CA ALA A 238 -12.36 22.65 11.75
C ALA A 238 -10.97 22.35 12.32
N SER A 239 -9.90 22.87 11.71
CA SER A 239 -8.52 22.68 12.19
C SER A 239 -8.19 23.56 13.40
N LYS A 240 -8.92 24.66 13.61
CA LYS A 240 -8.72 25.59 14.72
C LYS A 240 -9.45 25.22 16.02
N GLN A 241 -10.39 24.28 15.98
CA GLN A 241 -11.11 23.89 17.20
C GLN A 241 -10.18 23.03 18.07
N PRO A 242 -9.77 23.50 19.28
CA PRO A 242 -9.08 22.65 20.22
C PRO A 242 -10.06 21.54 20.61
N THR A 243 -9.66 20.30 20.36
CA THR A 243 -10.38 19.13 20.87
C THR A 243 -10.29 19.23 22.40
N SER A 244 -11.35 19.71 23.06
CA SER A 244 -11.49 19.56 24.50
C SER A 244 -11.57 18.06 24.77
N CYS A 245 -10.43 17.50 25.15
CA CYS A 245 -10.38 16.14 25.67
C CYS A 245 -11.20 16.14 26.97
N PRO A 246 -12.28 15.38 27.11
CA PRO A 246 -12.88 15.17 28.42
C PRO A 246 -11.86 14.40 29.25
N MET A 247 -11.47 14.99 30.39
CA MET A 247 -10.71 14.31 31.46
C MET A 247 -11.49 13.08 31.96
#